data_6bbde2870d5733150eb1f751a2ce1896
#
_entry.id   6bbde2870d5733150eb1f751a2ce1896
#
_cell.length_a   1.000
_cell.length_b   1.000
_cell.length_c   1.000
_cell.angle_alpha   90.00
_cell.angle_beta   90.00
_cell.angle_gamma   90.00
#
_symmetry.space_group_name_H-M   'P 1'
#
loop_
_entity.id
_entity.type
_entity.pdbx_description
1 polymer ?
#
loop_
_entity_poly.entity_id
_entity_poly.type
_entity_poly.pdbx_seq_one_letter_code
_entity_poly.pdbx_strand_id
1 'polypeptide(L)'
;GIEALTEREEQRVQKIRNKIVEEKMRMEKKMREFEIRFIPTKANFFLLYSESSLFERLLEQGILIRNCENYRGLKKGWYRIAVRTKEENDVLLRALETILSKQ
;
A
#
# COMPACT_ATOMS: atom_id res chain seq x y z
N GLY A 1 22.70 -13.05 -22.07
CA GLY A 1 21.39 -13.21 -22.66
C GLY A 1 20.34 -13.47 -21.61
N ILE A 2 19.16 -13.06 -21.90
CA ILE A 2 18.03 -13.33 -21.01
C ILE A 2 17.62 -14.77 -21.21
N GLU A 3 17.78 -15.57 -20.17
CA GLU A 3 17.34 -16.95 -20.23
C GLU A 3 15.81 -16.97 -20.08
N ALA A 4 15.17 -17.75 -20.92
CA ALA A 4 13.71 -17.94 -20.81
C ALA A 4 13.41 -18.69 -19.52
N LEU A 5 12.40 -18.24 -18.80
CA LEU A 5 11.95 -18.95 -17.60
C LEU A 5 11.35 -20.28 -17.98
N THR A 6 11.52 -21.29 -17.13
CA THR A 6 10.84 -22.57 -17.32
C THR A 6 9.34 -22.37 -17.10
N GLU A 7 8.54 -23.28 -17.62
CA GLU A 7 7.09 -23.24 -17.44
C GLU A 7 6.69 -23.16 -15.95
N ARG A 8 7.39 -23.92 -15.11
CA ARG A 8 7.16 -23.94 -13.67
C ARG A 8 7.50 -22.59 -13.05
N GLU A 9 8.60 -21.96 -13.47
CA GLU A 9 9.01 -20.66 -12.98
C GLU A 9 8.04 -19.57 -13.41
N GLU A 10 7.55 -19.63 -14.65
CA GLU A 10 6.55 -18.69 -15.14
C GLU A 10 5.25 -18.78 -14.35
N GLN A 11 4.80 -20.00 -14.05
CA GLN A 11 3.61 -20.21 -13.25
C GLN A 11 3.78 -19.65 -11.83
N ARG A 12 4.96 -19.83 -11.24
CA ARG A 12 5.26 -19.30 -9.91
C ARG A 12 5.22 -17.78 -9.91
N VAL A 13 5.86 -17.15 -10.88
CA VAL A 13 5.88 -15.69 -11.01
C VAL A 13 4.47 -15.18 -11.22
N GLN A 14 3.68 -15.85 -12.05
CA GLN A 14 2.31 -15.44 -12.31
C GLN A 14 1.44 -15.52 -11.05
N LYS A 15 1.61 -16.56 -10.24
CA LYS A 15 0.88 -16.68 -8.97
C LYS A 15 1.22 -15.53 -8.02
N ILE A 16 2.49 -15.17 -7.94
CA ILE A 16 2.93 -14.06 -7.09
C ILE A 16 2.32 -12.74 -7.57
N ARG A 17 2.35 -12.50 -8.88
CA ARG A 17 1.76 -11.29 -9.46
C ARG A 17 0.26 -11.22 -9.21
N ASN A 18 -0.44 -12.34 -9.34
CA ASN A 18 -1.88 -12.40 -9.11
C ASN A 18 -2.21 -12.07 -7.65
N LYS A 19 -1.43 -12.57 -6.71
CA LYS A 19 -1.61 -12.26 -5.29
C LYS A 19 -1.40 -10.78 -5.00
N ILE A 20 -0.38 -10.18 -5.60
CA ILE A 20 -0.11 -8.75 -5.43
C ILE A 20 -1.28 -7.93 -5.97
N VAL A 21 -1.81 -8.27 -7.14
CA VAL A 21 -2.94 -7.58 -7.73
C VAL A 21 -4.17 -7.70 -6.83
N GLU A 22 -4.46 -8.90 -6.35
CA GLU A 22 -5.60 -9.13 -5.45
C GLU A 22 -5.48 -8.31 -4.17
N GLU A 23 -4.29 -8.30 -3.55
CA GLU A 23 -4.05 -7.54 -2.33
C GLU A 23 -4.15 -6.04 -2.57
N LYS A 24 -3.62 -5.57 -3.69
CA LYS A 24 -3.72 -4.16 -4.05
C LYS A 24 -5.17 -3.73 -4.20
N MET A 25 -5.97 -4.53 -4.88
CA MET A 25 -7.39 -4.26 -5.05
C MET A 25 -8.13 -4.26 -3.71
N ARG A 26 -7.79 -5.20 -2.85
CA ARG A 26 -8.38 -5.28 -1.51
C ARG A 26 -8.04 -4.04 -0.68
N MET A 27 -6.78 -3.62 -0.71
CA MET A 27 -6.35 -2.44 0.03
C MET A 27 -7.00 -1.16 -0.51
N GLU A 28 -7.10 -1.02 -1.84
CA GLU A 28 -7.75 0.13 -2.46
C GLU A 28 -9.24 0.18 -2.08
N LYS A 29 -9.89 -0.96 -2.03
CA LYS A 29 -11.28 -1.04 -1.59
C LYS A 29 -11.42 -0.57 -0.15
N LYS A 30 -10.50 -0.99 0.73
CA LYS A 30 -10.50 -0.54 2.12
C LYS A 30 -10.25 0.96 2.24
N MET A 31 -9.38 1.51 1.40
CA MET A 31 -9.16 2.95 1.39
C MET A 31 -10.43 3.71 1.04
N ARG A 32 -11.21 3.19 0.08
CA ARG A 32 -12.51 3.78 -0.26
C ARG A 32 -13.50 3.67 0.90
N GLU A 33 -13.53 2.54 1.58
CA GLU A 33 -14.40 2.34 2.75
C GLU A 33 -14.03 3.30 3.89
N PHE A 34 -12.73 3.58 4.06
CA PHE A 34 -12.23 4.52 5.06
C PHE A 34 -12.37 5.98 4.61
N GLU A 35 -12.81 6.22 3.38
CA GLU A 35 -12.90 7.55 2.77
C GLU A 35 -11.55 8.26 2.70
N ILE A 36 -10.48 7.49 2.52
CA ILE A 36 -9.13 8.02 2.35
C ILE A 36 -8.89 8.29 0.86
N ARG A 37 -8.42 9.50 0.54
CA ARG A 37 -8.05 9.84 -0.83
C ARG A 37 -6.76 9.10 -1.18
N PHE A 38 -6.75 8.44 -2.35
CA PHE A 38 -5.57 7.72 -2.81
C PHE A 38 -5.46 7.80 -4.33
N ILE A 39 -4.23 7.59 -4.82
CA ILE A 39 -3.94 7.53 -6.25
C ILE A 39 -3.44 6.12 -6.56
N PRO A 40 -4.19 5.34 -7.36
CA PRO A 40 -3.72 4.01 -7.76
C PRO A 40 -2.57 4.14 -8.75
N THR A 41 -1.63 3.19 -8.71
CA THR A 41 -0.52 3.12 -9.64
C THR A 41 -0.51 1.77 -10.31
N LYS A 42 0.28 1.62 -11.39
CA LYS A 42 0.45 0.33 -12.06
C LYS A 42 1.47 -0.55 -11.34
N ALA A 43 2.21 0.02 -10.40
CA ALA A 43 3.22 -0.70 -9.63
C ALA A 43 2.58 -1.35 -8.39
N ASN A 44 3.39 -2.01 -7.59
CA ASN A 44 2.95 -2.67 -6.37
C ASN A 44 2.90 -1.73 -5.16
N PHE A 45 2.51 -0.48 -5.42
CA PHE A 45 2.28 0.51 -4.38
C PHE A 45 1.17 1.47 -4.82
N PHE A 46 0.66 2.24 -3.89
CA PHE A 46 -0.25 3.34 -4.19
C PHE A 46 0.08 4.51 -3.27
N LEU A 47 -0.44 5.69 -3.63
CA LEU A 47 -0.23 6.90 -2.84
C LEU A 47 -1.52 7.23 -2.10
N LEU A 48 -1.42 7.56 -0.82
CA LEU A 48 -2.57 8.00 -0.06
C LEU A 48 -2.33 9.38 0.52
N TYR A 49 -3.42 10.11 0.73
CA TYR A 49 -3.39 11.45 1.29
C TYR A 49 -4.05 11.46 2.66
N SER A 50 -3.39 12.12 3.62
CA SER A 50 -3.98 12.35 4.93
C SER A 50 -3.51 13.70 5.48
N GLU A 51 -4.45 14.49 5.97
CA GLU A 51 -4.16 15.78 6.58
C GLU A 51 -3.68 15.65 8.03
N SER A 52 -4.00 14.52 8.66
CA SER A 52 -3.56 14.25 10.02
C SER A 52 -2.13 13.73 10.02
N SER A 53 -1.52 13.67 11.20
CA SER A 53 -0.16 13.14 11.38
C SER A 53 -0.18 11.60 11.30
N LEU A 54 -0.66 11.09 10.17
CA LEU A 54 -0.81 9.67 9.94
C LEU A 54 0.50 8.92 10.06
N PHE A 55 1.57 9.49 9.50
CA PHE A 55 2.90 8.89 9.57
C PHE A 55 3.31 8.64 11.02
N GLU A 56 3.16 9.64 11.89
CA GLU A 56 3.53 9.53 13.28
C GLU A 56 2.68 8.51 14.03
N ARG A 57 1.38 8.50 13.75
CA ARG A 57 0.46 7.56 14.39
C ARG A 57 0.73 6.13 13.98
N LEU A 58 1.04 5.90 12.70
CA LEU A 58 1.42 4.58 12.22
C LEU A 58 2.76 4.15 12.82
N LEU A 59 3.71 5.08 12.95
CA LEU A 59 4.99 4.79 13.54
C LEU A 59 4.84 4.37 15.02
N GLU A 60 3.94 4.99 15.75
CA GLU A 60 3.62 4.59 17.12
C GLU A 60 3.13 3.15 17.20
N GLN A 61 2.50 2.67 16.13
CA GLN A 61 2.03 1.30 16.04
C GLN A 61 3.06 0.35 15.40
N GLY A 62 4.28 0.85 15.19
CA GLY A 62 5.35 0.04 14.61
C GLY A 62 5.33 -0.06 13.10
N ILE A 63 4.56 0.79 12.43
CA ILE A 63 4.42 0.76 10.98
C ILE A 63 5.09 1.99 10.37
N LEU A 64 6.02 1.75 9.45
CA LEU A 64 6.75 2.82 8.76
C LEU A 64 6.22 2.94 7.33
N ILE A 65 5.76 4.12 6.97
CA ILE A 65 5.39 4.44 5.59
C ILE A 65 6.28 5.58 5.09
N ARG A 66 6.38 5.72 3.78
CA ARG A 66 7.24 6.75 3.20
C ARG A 66 6.47 8.02 2.88
N ASN A 67 7.03 9.14 3.29
CA ASN A 67 6.50 10.45 2.97
C ASN A 67 6.88 10.82 1.53
N CYS A 68 5.93 11.40 0.78
CA CYS A 68 6.11 11.75 -0.62
C CYS A 68 6.33 13.24 -0.85
N GLU A 69 6.76 13.99 0.15
CA GLU A 69 7.01 15.43 0.02
C GLU A 69 8.00 15.77 -1.10
N ASN A 70 8.97 14.86 -1.34
CA ASN A 70 9.99 15.08 -2.35
C ASN A 70 9.56 14.70 -3.76
N TYR A 71 8.37 14.16 -3.94
CA TYR A 71 7.87 13.80 -5.26
C TYR A 71 7.30 15.03 -5.95
N ARG A 72 7.64 15.18 -7.24
CA ARG A 72 7.13 16.29 -8.05
C ARG A 72 5.60 16.25 -8.13
N GLY A 73 4.99 17.41 -7.90
CA GLY A 73 3.54 17.56 -8.02
C GLY A 73 2.75 17.08 -6.82
N LEU A 74 3.43 16.55 -5.80
CA LEU A 74 2.75 16.12 -4.58
C LEU A 74 3.03 17.10 -3.46
N LYS A 75 1.97 17.48 -2.77
CA LYS A 75 2.06 18.35 -1.61
C LYS A 75 2.28 17.54 -0.34
N LYS A 76 2.52 18.24 0.76
CA LYS A 76 2.61 17.61 2.08
C LYS A 76 1.32 16.83 2.37
N GLY A 77 1.45 15.68 2.99
CA GLY A 77 0.30 14.84 3.35
C GLY A 77 0.17 13.59 2.49
N TRP A 78 0.97 13.45 1.45
CA TRP A 78 0.98 12.26 0.61
C TRP A 78 1.99 11.25 1.12
N TYR A 79 1.59 9.99 1.14
CA TYR A 79 2.40 8.89 1.64
C TYR A 79 2.37 7.73 0.66
N ARG A 80 3.47 7.02 0.56
CA ARG A 80 3.59 5.85 -0.30
C ARG A 80 3.36 4.60 0.52
N ILE A 81 2.40 3.78 0.09
CA ILE A 81 2.06 2.51 0.73
C ILE A 81 2.42 1.39 -0.22
N ALA A 82 3.39 0.56 0.17
CA ALA A 82 3.76 -0.62 -0.63
C ALA A 82 2.80 -1.77 -0.33
N VAL A 83 2.40 -2.48 -1.38
CA VAL A 83 1.61 -3.70 -1.23
C VAL A 83 2.58 -4.83 -0.89
N ARG A 84 2.34 -5.49 0.23
CA ARG A 84 3.21 -6.53 0.77
C ARG A 84 2.44 -7.84 0.92
N THR A 85 2.85 -8.67 1.87
CA THR A 85 2.13 -9.91 2.15
C THR A 85 0.76 -9.60 2.77
N LYS A 86 -0.13 -10.58 2.72
CA LYS A 86 -1.47 -10.42 3.30
C LYS A 86 -1.39 -10.05 4.78
N GLU A 87 -0.51 -10.71 5.52
CA GLU A 87 -0.34 -10.48 6.95
C GLU A 87 0.12 -9.05 7.25
N GLU A 88 1.09 -8.56 6.49
CA GLU A 88 1.59 -7.19 6.64
C GLU A 88 0.55 -6.17 6.23
N ASN A 89 -0.18 -6.43 5.15
CA ASN A 89 -1.25 -5.56 4.69
C ASN A 89 -2.39 -5.48 5.71
N ASP A 90 -2.72 -6.61 6.35
CA ASP A 90 -3.74 -6.65 7.39
C ASP A 90 -3.34 -5.81 8.60
N VAL A 91 -2.07 -5.85 8.99
CA VAL A 91 -1.56 -5.03 10.09
C VAL A 91 -1.75 -3.55 9.78
N LEU A 92 -1.41 -3.13 8.56
CA LEU A 92 -1.59 -1.75 8.14
C LEU A 92 -3.07 -1.34 8.14
N LEU A 93 -3.94 -2.19 7.60
CA LEU A 93 -5.36 -1.90 7.53
C LEU A 93 -6.00 -1.78 8.91
N ARG A 94 -5.61 -2.63 9.85
CA ARG A 94 -6.08 -2.57 11.23
C ARG A 94 -5.60 -1.29 11.91
N ALA A 95 -4.35 -0.90 11.68
CA ALA A 95 -3.80 0.33 12.24
C ALA A 95 -4.55 1.55 11.72
N LEU A 96 -4.82 1.60 10.42
CA LEU A 96 -5.58 2.69 9.83
C LEU A 96 -6.99 2.76 10.40
N GLU A 97 -7.66 1.61 10.53
CA GLU A 97 -9.00 1.54 11.12
C GLU A 97 -9.00 2.07 12.54
N THR A 98 -8.02 1.68 13.35
CA THR A 98 -7.89 2.14 14.73
C THR A 98 -7.68 3.65 14.80
N ILE A 99 -6.78 4.19 13.96
CA ILE A 99 -6.49 5.61 13.93
C ILE A 99 -7.70 6.42 13.51
N LEU A 100 -8.39 5.98 12.46
CA LEU A 100 -9.54 6.70 11.92
C LEU A 100 -10.75 6.66 12.84
N SER A 101 -10.92 5.57 13.58
CA SER A 101 -12.05 5.44 14.50
C SER A 101 -11.91 6.33 15.73
N LYS A 102 -10.72 6.86 15.99
CA LYS A 102 -10.46 7.76 17.11
C LYS A 102 -10.55 9.24 16.74
N GLN A 103 -10.82 9.54 15.49
CA GLN A 103 -10.94 10.92 15.03
C GLN A 103 -12.35 11.47 15.21
#